data_bf92a6df29e73e017311d3a3ea1bbb2a
#
_entry.id   bf92a6df29e73e017311d3a3ea1bbb2a
#
_cell.length_a   1.000
_cell.length_b   1.000
_cell.length_c   1.000
_cell.angle_alpha   90.00
_cell.angle_beta   90.00
_cell.angle_gamma   90.00
#
_symmetry.space_group_name_H-M   'P 1'
#
loop_
_entity.id
_entity.type
_entity.pdbx_description
1 polymer ?
#
loop_
_entity_poly.entity_id
_entity_poly.type
_entity_poly.pdbx_seq_one_letter_code
_entity_poly.pdbx_strand_id
1 'polypeptide(L)'
;HLRGVEQADIRPQVSGTLIRQVYWDGSICDKGELLFEIDPATYQAAVDREAANLATARAVKLQAEASLNRVQKDLDRYDKLIRTGAISVKNLTDAQQNLKEMQAALEQAEAGIKQAEASLENARINLDRTKVRAPFRGLASKATASVGELISASGSPLTTMSSIDPIRVDFSVMGKQVLSRLMDGTVNVKTGRMGDMPDFELILEDGC
;
A
#
# COMPACT_ATOMS: atom_id res chain seq x y z
N HIS A 1 -18.13 24.41 18.58
CA HIS A 1 -17.14 23.33 18.76
C HIS A 1 -16.07 23.45 17.66
N LEU A 2 -14.80 23.44 18.06
CA LEU A 2 -13.67 23.41 17.16
C LEU A 2 -13.43 21.94 16.76
N ARG A 3 -13.30 21.70 15.47
CA ARG A 3 -13.07 20.35 14.93
C ARG A 3 -12.06 20.41 13.78
N GLY A 4 -11.09 19.51 13.75
CA GLY A 4 -10.25 19.34 12.55
C GLY A 4 -11.12 19.00 11.34
N VAL A 5 -10.77 19.48 10.17
CA VAL A 5 -11.49 19.17 8.92
C VAL A 5 -11.33 17.70 8.56
N GLU A 6 -10.14 17.14 8.81
CA GLU A 6 -9.84 15.73 8.63
C GLU A 6 -9.67 15.07 10.00
N GLN A 7 -10.32 13.94 10.20
CA GLN A 7 -10.16 13.08 11.36
C GLN A 7 -10.05 11.64 10.89
N ALA A 8 -9.05 10.91 11.37
CA ALA A 8 -8.85 9.52 11.03
C ALA A 8 -8.50 8.68 12.26
N ASP A 9 -9.16 7.55 12.36
CA ASP A 9 -8.79 6.49 13.29
C ASP A 9 -7.61 5.71 12.73
N ILE A 10 -6.50 5.71 13.43
CA ILE A 10 -5.29 4.98 13.06
C ILE A 10 -5.43 3.54 13.56
N ARG A 11 -5.63 2.63 12.62
CA ARG A 11 -5.80 1.20 12.90
C ARG A 11 -4.63 0.40 12.35
N PRO A 12 -4.19 -0.65 13.05
CA PRO A 12 -3.18 -1.55 12.53
C PRO A 12 -3.74 -2.30 11.31
N GLN A 13 -2.93 -2.48 10.26
CA GLN A 13 -3.30 -3.26 9.08
C GLN A 13 -2.80 -4.71 9.15
N VAL A 14 -1.94 -5.00 10.12
CA VAL A 14 -1.39 -6.32 10.41
C VAL A 14 -1.45 -6.59 11.90
N SER A 15 -1.48 -7.86 12.30
CA SER A 15 -1.55 -8.27 13.70
C SER A 15 -0.15 -8.56 14.24
N GLY A 16 0.11 -8.26 15.49
CA GLY A 16 1.40 -8.55 16.13
C GLY A 16 1.55 -7.80 17.45
N THR A 17 2.67 -7.98 18.12
CA THR A 17 2.97 -7.27 19.36
C THR A 17 3.44 -5.86 19.09
N LEU A 18 2.90 -4.88 19.77
CA LEU A 18 3.33 -3.49 19.71
C LEU A 18 4.67 -3.35 20.43
N ILE A 19 5.76 -3.07 19.71
CA ILE A 19 7.09 -2.97 20.31
C ILE A 19 7.47 -1.54 20.67
N ARG A 20 6.90 -0.54 19.99
CA ARG A 20 7.25 0.86 20.26
C ARG A 20 6.14 1.82 19.83
N GLN A 21 5.89 2.83 20.67
CA GLN A 21 5.21 4.08 20.33
C GLN A 21 6.29 5.16 20.16
N VAL A 22 6.30 5.87 19.07
CA VAL A 22 7.37 6.83 18.72
C VAL A 22 6.95 8.27 19.00
N TYR A 23 5.66 8.58 18.87
CA TYR A 23 5.12 9.90 19.14
C TYR A 23 4.73 10.09 20.62
N TRP A 24 4.60 11.33 21.05
CA TRP A 24 4.06 11.70 22.37
C TRP A 24 2.55 11.96 22.26
N ASP A 25 1.79 11.48 23.25
CA ASP A 25 0.34 11.73 23.31
C ASP A 25 0.04 13.23 23.27
N GLY A 26 -0.80 13.68 22.34
CA GLY A 26 -1.12 15.08 22.13
C GLY A 26 -0.07 15.87 21.35
N SER A 27 0.91 15.23 20.71
CA SER A 27 1.87 15.90 19.83
C SER A 27 1.35 16.07 18.42
N ILE A 28 1.91 17.04 17.71
CA ILE A 28 1.70 17.25 16.29
C ILE A 28 2.66 16.33 15.54
N CYS A 29 2.12 15.51 14.66
CA CYS A 29 2.88 14.60 13.81
C CYS A 29 2.75 15.04 12.35
N ASP A 30 3.84 14.94 11.59
CA ASP A 30 3.85 15.22 10.16
C ASP A 30 3.35 14.01 9.36
N LYS A 31 2.89 14.27 8.11
CA LYS A 31 2.47 13.20 7.20
C LYS A 31 3.61 12.22 6.94
N GLY A 32 3.35 10.92 7.12
CA GLY A 32 4.33 9.84 6.93
C GLY A 32 5.21 9.59 8.16
N GLU A 33 5.10 10.39 9.22
CA GLU A 33 5.84 10.17 10.46
C GLU A 33 5.44 8.84 11.10
N LEU A 34 6.42 8.13 11.68
CA LEU A 34 6.21 6.84 12.34
C LEU A 34 5.54 7.06 13.70
N LEU A 35 4.36 6.47 13.87
CA LEU A 35 3.60 6.55 15.12
C LEU A 35 3.83 5.32 15.99
N PHE A 36 3.68 4.13 15.39
CA PHE A 36 3.81 2.87 16.10
C PHE A 36 4.64 1.87 15.29
N GLU A 37 5.28 0.97 15.98
CA GLU A 37 6.03 -0.14 15.39
C GLU A 37 5.55 -1.46 15.97
N ILE A 38 5.09 -2.35 15.08
CA ILE A 38 4.66 -3.71 15.38
C ILE A 38 5.85 -4.63 15.14
N ASP A 39 5.96 -5.73 15.88
CA ASP A 39 7.06 -6.69 15.72
C ASP A 39 7.19 -7.17 14.27
N PRO A 40 8.28 -6.82 13.57
CA PRO A 40 8.47 -7.15 12.18
C PRO A 40 9.06 -8.56 11.96
N ALA A 41 9.47 -9.28 13.01
CA ALA A 41 10.28 -10.49 12.88
C ALA A 41 9.62 -11.57 12.02
N THR A 42 8.33 -11.84 12.24
CA THR A 42 7.58 -12.84 11.47
C THR A 42 7.37 -12.40 10.02
N TYR A 43 7.16 -11.11 9.79
CA TYR A 43 6.97 -10.53 8.45
C TYR A 43 8.28 -10.48 7.68
N GLN A 44 9.40 -10.19 8.34
CA GLN A 44 10.74 -10.26 7.73
C GLN A 44 11.06 -11.70 7.29
N ALA A 45 10.82 -12.69 8.15
CA ALA A 45 10.99 -14.10 7.79
C ALA A 45 10.11 -14.51 6.59
N ALA A 46 8.90 -13.96 6.49
CA ALA A 46 8.04 -14.18 5.32
C ALA A 46 8.63 -13.57 4.03
N VAL A 47 9.19 -12.36 4.11
CA VAL A 47 9.90 -11.72 2.96
C VAL A 47 11.09 -12.57 2.53
N ASP A 48 11.89 -13.06 3.47
CA ASP A 48 13.08 -13.88 3.17
C ASP A 48 12.70 -15.21 2.53
N ARG A 49 11.60 -15.83 2.99
CA ARG A 49 11.05 -17.04 2.37
C ARG A 49 10.60 -16.80 0.93
N GLU A 50 9.83 -15.75 0.68
CA GLU A 50 9.35 -15.44 -0.68
C GLU A 50 10.50 -15.00 -1.60
N ALA A 51 11.55 -14.35 -1.06
CA ALA A 51 12.77 -14.06 -1.81
C ALA A 51 13.49 -15.35 -2.25
N ALA A 52 13.56 -16.35 -1.38
CA ALA A 52 14.11 -17.66 -1.73
C ALA A 52 13.26 -18.38 -2.80
N ASN A 53 11.91 -18.31 -2.71
CA ASN A 53 11.01 -18.84 -3.71
C ASN A 53 11.23 -18.18 -5.09
N LEU A 54 11.41 -16.86 -5.12
CA LEU A 54 11.74 -16.14 -6.35
C LEU A 54 13.08 -16.59 -6.94
N ALA A 55 14.10 -16.78 -6.09
CA ALA A 55 15.38 -17.29 -6.55
C ALA A 55 15.26 -18.70 -7.18
N THR A 56 14.44 -19.57 -6.59
CA THR A 56 14.13 -20.90 -7.14
C THR A 56 13.42 -20.80 -8.49
N ALA A 57 12.41 -19.92 -8.62
CA ALA A 57 11.70 -19.72 -9.90
C ALA A 57 12.66 -19.21 -11.00
N ARG A 58 13.59 -18.32 -10.66
CA ARG A 58 14.62 -17.84 -11.59
C ARG A 58 15.59 -18.96 -12.03
N ALA A 59 15.94 -19.88 -11.13
CA ALA A 59 16.76 -21.04 -11.47
C ALA A 59 16.02 -21.98 -12.43
N VAL A 60 14.71 -22.21 -12.26
CA VAL A 60 13.88 -22.98 -13.18
C VAL A 60 13.84 -22.35 -14.57
N LYS A 61 13.70 -20.99 -14.66
CA LYS A 61 13.78 -20.29 -15.94
C LYS A 61 15.13 -20.51 -16.62
N LEU A 62 16.23 -20.38 -15.91
CA LEU A 62 17.57 -20.59 -16.45
C LEU A 62 17.75 -22.02 -17.00
N GLN A 63 17.18 -23.02 -16.31
CA GLN A 63 17.17 -24.41 -16.79
C GLN A 63 16.35 -24.57 -18.08
N ALA A 64 15.17 -23.93 -18.16
CA ALA A 64 14.32 -23.95 -19.36
C ALA A 64 15.02 -23.26 -20.55
N GLU A 65 15.66 -22.11 -20.33
CA GLU A 65 16.45 -21.40 -21.34
C GLU A 65 17.62 -22.26 -21.87
N ALA A 66 18.34 -22.94 -20.97
CA ALA A 66 19.43 -23.86 -21.38
C ALA A 66 18.91 -25.03 -22.22
N SER A 67 17.73 -25.57 -21.85
CA SER A 67 17.08 -26.63 -22.59
C SER A 67 16.61 -26.18 -23.97
N LEU A 68 15.99 -25.02 -24.06
CA LEU A 68 15.56 -24.37 -25.31
C LEU A 68 16.75 -24.15 -26.24
N ASN A 69 17.84 -23.60 -25.73
CA ASN A 69 19.06 -23.32 -26.51
C ASN A 69 19.66 -24.60 -27.09
N ARG A 70 19.65 -25.69 -26.30
CA ARG A 70 20.09 -27.01 -26.80
C ARG A 70 19.22 -27.51 -27.97
N VAL A 71 17.90 -27.48 -27.80
CA VAL A 71 16.95 -27.94 -28.84
C VAL A 71 17.03 -27.06 -30.09
N GLN A 72 17.21 -25.76 -29.93
CA GLN A 72 17.40 -24.85 -31.04
C GLN A 72 18.66 -25.20 -31.86
N LYS A 73 19.78 -25.48 -31.21
CA LYS A 73 21.01 -25.90 -31.87
C LYS A 73 20.86 -27.24 -32.58
N ASP A 74 20.08 -28.16 -32.00
CA ASP A 74 19.80 -29.46 -32.64
C ASP A 74 18.93 -29.26 -33.88
N LEU A 75 17.92 -28.41 -33.85
CA LEU A 75 17.10 -28.04 -35.00
C LEU A 75 17.95 -27.43 -36.13
N ASP A 76 18.83 -26.45 -35.80
CA ASP A 76 19.73 -25.80 -36.75
C ASP A 76 20.66 -26.84 -37.44
N ARG A 77 21.05 -27.92 -36.71
CA ARG A 77 21.81 -29.03 -37.27
C ARG A 77 20.96 -29.86 -38.20
N TYR A 78 19.74 -30.17 -37.82
CA TYR A 78 18.80 -30.97 -38.65
C TYR A 78 18.43 -30.25 -39.93
N ASP A 79 18.23 -28.93 -39.91
CA ASP A 79 17.97 -28.12 -41.10
C ASP A 79 19.12 -28.18 -42.12
N LYS A 80 20.36 -28.30 -41.66
CA LYS A 80 21.52 -28.49 -42.55
C LYS A 80 21.58 -29.90 -43.12
N LEU A 81 21.28 -30.90 -42.29
CA LEU A 81 21.36 -32.32 -42.69
C LEU A 81 20.25 -32.74 -43.67
N ILE A 82 19.05 -32.14 -43.56
CA ILE A 82 17.96 -32.45 -44.47
C ILE A 82 18.28 -32.00 -45.89
N ARG A 83 19.03 -30.90 -46.06
CA ARG A 83 19.47 -30.39 -47.38
C ARG A 83 20.43 -31.36 -48.08
N THR A 84 21.13 -32.20 -47.32
CA THR A 84 22.06 -33.24 -47.83
C THR A 84 21.40 -34.61 -47.95
N GLY A 85 20.08 -34.72 -47.63
CA GLY A 85 19.36 -36.00 -47.64
C GLY A 85 19.74 -36.96 -46.51
N ALA A 86 20.49 -36.50 -45.48
CA ALA A 86 21.02 -37.36 -44.43
C ALA A 86 19.99 -37.69 -43.33
N ILE A 87 18.84 -36.99 -43.27
CA ILE A 87 17.77 -37.24 -42.29
C ILE A 87 16.40 -37.23 -42.95
N SER A 88 15.40 -37.86 -42.29
CA SER A 88 14.02 -37.89 -42.78
C SER A 88 13.26 -36.60 -42.39
N VAL A 89 12.23 -36.27 -43.18
CA VAL A 89 11.31 -35.15 -42.88
C VAL A 89 10.65 -35.33 -41.51
N LYS A 90 10.38 -36.60 -41.10
CA LYS A 90 9.82 -36.90 -39.79
C LYS A 90 10.72 -36.39 -38.65
N ASN A 91 12.02 -36.62 -38.74
CA ASN A 91 12.97 -36.20 -37.69
C ASN A 91 12.99 -34.65 -37.54
N LEU A 92 12.86 -33.92 -38.65
CA LEU A 92 12.75 -32.47 -38.63
C LEU A 92 11.45 -32.02 -37.96
N THR A 93 10.31 -32.65 -38.30
CA THR A 93 9.01 -32.34 -37.70
C THR A 93 9.03 -32.62 -36.18
N ASP A 94 9.61 -33.73 -35.74
CA ASP A 94 9.74 -34.10 -34.34
C ASP A 94 10.62 -33.05 -33.58
N ALA A 95 11.69 -32.57 -34.20
CA ALA A 95 12.55 -31.56 -33.64
C ALA A 95 11.82 -30.19 -33.52
N GLN A 96 10.98 -29.82 -34.49
CA GLN A 96 10.15 -28.62 -34.44
C GLN A 96 9.08 -28.71 -33.36
N GLN A 97 8.48 -29.88 -33.15
CA GLN A 97 7.55 -30.08 -32.02
C GLN A 97 8.25 -29.95 -30.69
N ASN A 98 9.41 -30.53 -30.52
CA ASN A 98 10.21 -30.42 -29.29
C ASN A 98 10.63 -28.98 -29.00
N LEU A 99 10.94 -28.19 -30.05
CA LEU A 99 11.20 -26.74 -29.87
C LEU A 99 9.99 -26.01 -29.28
N LYS A 100 8.78 -26.26 -29.80
CA LYS A 100 7.55 -25.66 -29.28
C LYS A 100 7.28 -26.06 -27.84
N GLU A 101 7.54 -27.32 -27.48
CA GLU A 101 7.40 -27.78 -26.09
C GLU A 101 8.36 -27.04 -25.15
N MET A 102 9.63 -26.85 -25.59
CA MET A 102 10.61 -26.11 -24.79
C MET A 102 10.29 -24.60 -24.69
N GLN A 103 9.69 -24.00 -25.74
CA GLN A 103 9.19 -22.66 -25.70
C GLN A 103 8.05 -22.50 -24.68
N ALA A 104 7.08 -23.41 -24.69
CA ALA A 104 5.99 -23.44 -23.72
C ALA A 104 6.51 -23.63 -22.28
N ALA A 105 7.53 -24.48 -22.09
CA ALA A 105 8.16 -24.66 -20.79
C ALA A 105 8.86 -23.37 -20.28
N LEU A 106 9.48 -22.60 -21.19
CA LEU A 106 10.06 -21.30 -20.85
C LEU A 106 8.98 -20.29 -20.45
N GLU A 107 7.88 -20.20 -21.22
CA GLU A 107 6.75 -19.33 -20.87
C GLU A 107 6.14 -19.70 -19.52
N GLN A 108 6.01 -20.97 -19.22
CA GLN A 108 5.56 -21.45 -17.92
C GLN A 108 6.51 -21.02 -16.79
N ALA A 109 7.82 -21.13 -17.00
CA ALA A 109 8.81 -20.69 -16.02
C ALA A 109 8.77 -19.18 -15.80
N GLU A 110 8.55 -18.40 -16.84
CA GLU A 110 8.37 -16.93 -16.74
C GLU A 110 7.10 -16.55 -15.99
N ALA A 111 6.00 -17.26 -16.20
CA ALA A 111 4.78 -17.09 -15.41
C ALA A 111 5.01 -17.41 -13.93
N GLY A 112 5.81 -18.45 -13.64
CA GLY A 112 6.23 -18.81 -12.29
C GLY A 112 7.03 -17.68 -11.59
N ILE A 113 7.92 -17.00 -12.32
CA ILE A 113 8.65 -15.83 -11.78
C ILE A 113 7.67 -14.71 -11.43
N LYS A 114 6.75 -14.36 -12.31
CA LYS A 114 5.75 -13.30 -12.05
C LYS A 114 4.90 -13.61 -10.82
N GLN A 115 4.52 -14.86 -10.65
CA GLN A 115 3.79 -15.31 -9.45
C GLN A 115 4.64 -15.15 -8.19
N ALA A 116 5.90 -15.56 -8.20
CA ALA A 116 6.82 -15.44 -7.07
C ALA A 116 7.13 -13.95 -6.74
N GLU A 117 7.26 -13.10 -7.75
CA GLU A 117 7.43 -11.65 -7.57
C GLU A 117 6.21 -11.02 -6.90
N ALA A 118 5.01 -11.38 -7.32
CA ALA A 118 3.77 -10.89 -6.69
C ALA A 118 3.65 -11.36 -5.22
N SER A 119 4.06 -12.60 -4.91
CA SER A 119 4.09 -13.12 -3.54
C SER A 119 5.10 -12.37 -2.67
N LEU A 120 6.29 -12.10 -3.20
CA LEU A 120 7.33 -11.33 -2.51
C LEU A 120 6.86 -9.89 -2.24
N GLU A 121 6.20 -9.26 -3.20
CA GLU A 121 5.68 -7.90 -3.02
C GLU A 121 4.58 -7.85 -1.94
N ASN A 122 3.68 -8.83 -1.91
CA ASN A 122 2.69 -8.95 -0.84
C ASN A 122 3.34 -9.09 0.55
N ALA A 123 4.41 -9.89 0.65
CA ALA A 123 5.15 -10.03 1.90
C ALA A 123 5.81 -8.71 2.32
N ARG A 124 6.38 -7.96 1.39
CA ARG A 124 6.97 -6.62 1.63
C ARG A 124 5.94 -5.60 2.09
N ILE A 125 4.77 -5.57 1.45
CA ILE A 125 3.66 -4.70 1.86
C ILE A 125 3.26 -5.01 3.30
N ASN A 126 3.15 -6.29 3.67
CA ASN A 126 2.80 -6.66 5.03
C ASN A 126 3.92 -6.28 6.04
N LEU A 127 5.17 -6.37 5.65
CA LEU A 127 6.30 -5.88 6.46
C LEU A 127 6.27 -4.36 6.61
N ASP A 128 5.96 -3.61 5.54
CA ASP A 128 5.85 -2.14 5.64
C ASP A 128 4.68 -1.73 6.56
N ARG A 129 3.58 -2.49 6.55
CA ARG A 129 2.41 -2.27 7.42
C ARG A 129 2.70 -2.49 8.91
N THR A 130 3.83 -3.09 9.27
CA THR A 130 4.28 -3.14 10.67
C THR A 130 4.67 -1.76 11.19
N LYS A 131 4.96 -0.82 10.30
CA LYS A 131 5.28 0.58 10.58
C LYS A 131 4.04 1.43 10.36
N VAL A 132 3.30 1.69 11.43
CA VAL A 132 2.09 2.51 11.38
C VAL A 132 2.47 3.98 11.33
N ARG A 133 2.08 4.66 10.23
CA ARG A 133 2.45 6.05 9.94
C ARG A 133 1.25 6.98 9.93
N ALA A 134 1.51 8.27 10.16
CA ALA A 134 0.53 9.34 10.07
C ALA A 134 0.05 9.55 8.62
N PRO A 135 -1.27 9.53 8.33
CA PRO A 135 -1.81 9.72 6.98
C PRO A 135 -1.76 11.19 6.51
N PHE A 136 -1.83 12.13 7.42
CA PHE A 136 -1.76 13.57 7.22
C PHE A 136 -1.06 14.25 8.40
N ARG A 137 -0.74 15.53 8.28
CA ARG A 137 -0.22 16.33 9.39
C ARG A 137 -1.33 16.70 10.35
N GLY A 138 -1.17 16.38 11.63
CA GLY A 138 -2.22 16.62 12.61
C GLY A 138 -1.82 16.29 14.04
N LEU A 139 -2.74 16.55 14.95
CA LEU A 139 -2.63 16.24 16.37
C LEU A 139 -2.96 14.74 16.56
N ALA A 140 -2.02 13.98 17.10
CA ALA A 140 -2.24 12.61 17.49
C ALA A 140 -2.75 12.55 18.93
N SER A 141 -3.91 11.93 19.12
CA SER A 141 -4.51 11.72 20.44
C SER A 141 -3.72 10.70 21.27
N LYS A 142 -4.17 10.48 22.50
CA LYS A 142 -3.61 9.46 23.38
C LYS A 142 -3.67 8.08 22.72
N ALA A 143 -2.58 7.30 22.85
CA ALA A 143 -2.55 5.91 22.45
C ALA A 143 -3.55 5.09 23.27
N THR A 144 -4.28 4.20 22.59
CA THR A 144 -5.24 3.28 23.22
C THR A 144 -4.58 1.96 23.61
N ALA A 145 -3.58 1.54 22.81
CA ALA A 145 -2.82 0.31 23.06
C ALA A 145 -1.49 0.61 23.76
N SER A 146 -1.06 -0.31 24.61
CA SER A 146 0.20 -0.22 25.35
C SER A 146 1.32 -0.99 24.65
N VAL A 147 2.56 -0.54 24.81
CA VAL A 147 3.75 -1.28 24.36
C VAL A 147 3.80 -2.65 25.05
N GLY A 148 4.01 -3.71 24.27
CA GLY A 148 3.95 -5.10 24.71
C GLY A 148 2.57 -5.76 24.49
N GLU A 149 1.55 -5.00 24.11
CA GLU A 149 0.20 -5.53 23.86
C GLU A 149 0.13 -6.21 22.49
N LEU A 150 -0.62 -7.31 22.41
CA LEU A 150 -0.94 -7.97 21.15
C LEU A 150 -2.08 -7.24 20.47
N ILE A 151 -1.81 -6.62 19.33
CA ILE A 151 -2.81 -5.90 18.53
C ILE A 151 -3.27 -6.73 17.34
N SER A 152 -4.52 -6.53 16.93
CA SER A 152 -5.13 -7.22 15.79
C SER A 152 -5.51 -6.23 14.70
N ALA A 153 -5.37 -6.64 13.43
CA ALA A 153 -5.79 -5.84 12.27
C ALA A 153 -7.28 -5.47 12.28
N SER A 154 -8.12 -6.29 12.91
CA SER A 154 -9.56 -6.03 13.09
C SER A 154 -9.90 -5.39 14.45
N GLY A 155 -8.90 -5.01 15.24
CA GLY A 155 -9.05 -4.47 16.59
C GLY A 155 -9.46 -3.00 16.65
N SER A 156 -9.44 -2.48 17.87
CA SER A 156 -9.69 -1.06 18.15
C SER A 156 -8.62 -0.17 17.49
N PRO A 157 -8.94 1.11 17.18
CA PRO A 157 -7.93 2.05 16.71
C PRO A 157 -6.83 2.23 17.76
N LEU A 158 -5.59 2.36 17.31
CA LEU A 158 -4.42 2.61 18.18
C LEU A 158 -4.41 4.04 18.69
N THR A 159 -4.85 4.98 17.87
CA THR A 159 -5.03 6.40 18.20
C THR A 159 -5.96 7.04 17.17
N THR A 160 -6.40 8.25 17.44
CA THR A 160 -7.13 9.09 16.49
C THR A 160 -6.29 10.32 16.15
N MET A 161 -6.20 10.66 14.88
CA MET A 161 -5.54 11.89 14.42
C MET A 161 -6.58 12.89 13.93
N SER A 162 -6.36 14.18 14.25
CA SER A 162 -7.19 15.30 13.79
C SER A 162 -6.30 16.35 13.12
N SER A 163 -6.71 16.83 11.94
CA SER A 163 -5.99 17.94 11.28
C SER A 163 -6.07 19.22 12.13
N ILE A 164 -5.00 20.00 12.08
CA ILE A 164 -4.94 21.28 12.80
C ILE A 164 -5.24 22.43 11.85
N ASP A 165 -4.92 22.27 10.57
CA ASP A 165 -5.11 23.25 9.52
C ASP A 165 -5.61 22.54 8.25
N PRO A 166 -6.77 22.93 7.70
CA PRO A 166 -7.73 23.92 8.24
C PRO A 166 -8.58 23.38 9.41
N ILE A 167 -9.04 24.28 10.27
CA ILE A 167 -9.95 23.98 11.36
C ILE A 167 -11.39 24.35 10.94
N ARG A 168 -12.35 23.47 11.23
CA ARG A 168 -13.78 23.74 11.11
C ARG A 168 -14.32 24.23 12.45
N VAL A 169 -15.05 25.32 12.40
CA VAL A 169 -15.76 25.85 13.56
C VAL A 169 -17.24 25.60 13.37
N ASP A 170 -17.80 24.70 14.18
CA ASP A 170 -19.24 24.45 14.22
C ASP A 170 -19.85 25.27 15.38
N PHE A 171 -20.69 26.23 15.07
CA PHE A 171 -21.42 27.03 16.06
C PHE A 171 -22.92 26.93 15.82
N SER A 172 -23.67 26.86 16.90
CA SER A 172 -25.13 26.82 16.87
C SER A 172 -25.64 28.22 17.20
N VAL A 173 -26.42 28.79 16.29
CA VAL A 173 -27.06 30.10 16.51
C VAL A 173 -28.54 29.88 16.82
N MET A 174 -29.07 30.50 17.88
CA MET A 174 -30.49 30.45 18.17
C MET A 174 -31.30 31.10 17.05
N GLY A 175 -32.29 30.35 16.48
CA GLY A 175 -33.07 30.77 15.33
C GLY A 175 -33.70 32.19 15.47
N LYS A 176 -34.04 32.62 16.67
CA LYS A 176 -34.55 33.99 16.92
C LYS A 176 -33.51 35.06 16.62
N GLN A 177 -32.22 34.84 16.92
CA GLN A 177 -31.17 35.82 16.66
C GLN A 177 -30.80 35.91 15.17
N VAL A 178 -30.90 34.79 14.46
CA VAL A 178 -30.70 34.78 13.00
C VAL A 178 -31.86 35.47 12.31
N LEU A 179 -33.09 35.23 12.76
CA LEU A 179 -34.28 35.84 12.17
C LEU A 179 -34.30 37.35 12.34
N SER A 180 -33.93 37.89 13.53
CA SER A 180 -33.85 39.34 13.77
C SER A 180 -32.82 40.02 12.88
N ARG A 181 -31.63 39.41 12.72
CA ARG A 181 -30.57 39.96 11.85
C ARG A 181 -30.86 39.85 10.36
N LEU A 182 -31.60 38.80 9.95
CA LEU A 182 -32.13 38.67 8.59
C LEU A 182 -33.19 39.74 8.29
N MET A 183 -34.06 40.07 9.26
CA MET A 183 -35.07 41.12 9.13
C MET A 183 -34.46 42.53 9.12
N ASP A 184 -33.37 42.74 9.84
CA ASP A 184 -32.61 43.98 9.87
C ASP A 184 -31.72 44.23 8.64
N GLY A 185 -31.73 43.31 7.67
CA GLY A 185 -30.97 43.39 6.41
C GLY A 185 -29.44 43.32 6.56
N THR A 186 -28.94 43.02 7.77
CA THR A 186 -27.50 42.97 8.08
C THR A 186 -26.85 41.63 7.68
N VAL A 187 -27.63 40.59 7.36
CA VAL A 187 -27.13 39.28 6.89
C VAL A 187 -27.86 38.90 5.62
N ASN A 188 -27.18 38.95 4.49
CA ASN A 188 -27.73 38.50 3.21
C ASN A 188 -27.45 37.02 3.04
N VAL A 189 -28.41 36.17 3.43
CA VAL A 189 -28.30 34.70 3.18
C VAL A 189 -28.68 34.43 1.74
N LYS A 190 -27.74 34.56 0.84
CA LYS A 190 -27.86 33.93 -0.48
C LYS A 190 -27.66 32.42 -0.32
N THR A 191 -28.76 31.72 -0.43
CA THR A 191 -28.75 30.24 -0.49
C THR A 191 -27.83 29.75 -1.59
N GLY A 192 -26.75 29.06 -1.21
CA GLY A 192 -26.18 28.00 -2.05
C GLY A 192 -24.91 28.27 -2.83
N ARG A 193 -24.07 29.26 -2.48
CA ARG A 193 -22.69 29.32 -3.02
C ARG A 193 -21.67 29.61 -1.96
N MET A 194 -20.60 28.82 -1.96
CA MET A 194 -19.46 28.78 -1.04
C MET A 194 -18.55 30.04 -1.14
N GLY A 195 -19.06 31.17 -1.59
CA GLY A 195 -18.31 32.41 -1.85
C GLY A 195 -18.77 33.64 -1.08
N ASP A 196 -19.91 33.58 -0.37
CA ASP A 196 -20.50 34.72 0.31
C ASP A 196 -20.67 34.47 1.83
N MET A 197 -19.76 33.77 2.47
CA MET A 197 -19.74 33.69 3.93
C MET A 197 -19.10 34.97 4.48
N PRO A 198 -19.72 35.61 5.50
CA PRO A 198 -19.07 36.70 6.19
C PRO A 198 -17.75 36.23 6.79
N ASP A 199 -16.70 37.01 6.66
CA ASP A 199 -15.43 36.79 7.33
C ASP A 199 -15.65 36.76 8.84
N PHE A 200 -15.39 35.60 9.45
CA PHE A 200 -15.39 35.46 10.90
C PHE A 200 -13.94 35.48 11.38
N GLU A 201 -13.60 36.44 12.18
CA GLU A 201 -12.33 36.47 12.89
C GLU A 201 -12.47 35.71 14.21
N LEU A 202 -11.67 34.66 14.37
CA LEU A 202 -11.60 33.89 15.61
C LEU A 202 -10.53 34.56 16.50
N ILE A 203 -10.94 35.32 17.48
CA ILE A 203 -10.04 35.90 18.48
C ILE A 203 -9.89 34.86 19.59
N LEU A 204 -8.69 34.27 19.71
CA LEU A 204 -8.33 33.41 20.83
C LEU A 204 -7.96 34.32 22.04
N GLU A 205 -8.31 33.90 23.26
CA GLU A 205 -8.05 34.67 24.50
C GLU A 205 -6.56 34.98 24.72
N ASP A 206 -5.66 34.27 24.05
CA ASP A 206 -4.20 34.46 24.19
C ASP A 206 -3.60 35.46 23.16
N GLY A 207 -4.40 36.14 22.37
CA GLY A 207 -3.95 37.26 21.51
C GLY A 207 -3.04 36.86 20.34
N CYS A 208 -3.11 35.57 19.88
CA CYS A 208 -2.42 35.06 18.68
C CYS A 208 -3.40 34.80 17.55
#